data_996d3037041e16f22ecd5ac68250a5cf
#
_entry.id   996d3037041e16f22ecd5ac68250a5cf
#
_cell.length_a   1.000
_cell.length_b   1.000
_cell.length_c   1.000
_cell.angle_alpha   90.00
_cell.angle_beta   90.00
_cell.angle_gamma   90.00
#
_symmetry.space_group_name_H-M   'P 1'
#
loop_
_entity.id
_entity.type
_entity.pdbx_description
1 polymer ?
#
loop_
_entity_poly.entity_id
_entity_poly.type
_entity_poly.pdbx_seq_one_letter_code
_entity_poly.pdbx_strand_id
1 'polypeptide(L)'
;MAPVDLESAIAKGAPRKRGRILLILSLLVLLAVISGWWWLRHVAAEKARIPGYVTEVLRHGAVTLVITATGNLVPTNQVIVGSELSGTTLAVLVDINDRVTKGQVLARLDTSKLTQQTESSKAAVTYAQARAALAQTTVIESSTALTRQQEALRLSGGQTPSKVEIDTAVAVADRARADWRSMQASIAVAEAQVRINENDLTKAIIKSPIDGMVLTRSIEPGQTVAASFTAPQLFIIAEKLERMKLNVTIAEADIGRVANGQPASFTVDAWPDRQYAAVVQRVAFGSAVTDNVVTYLAELAVLNDDLSLRPGMTATADIRVADRSNVFVVPAAALRFHPIASTEMEGGAKKSFVQSLIPMPTRNKSRPTEPDDGNDPTGAHIWVLRQGVPESIPVQAGLSDGHHTEISGADLNDGLIVILRVATPSS
;
A
#
# COMPACT_ATOMS: atom_id res chain seq x y z
N MET A 1 54.59 -26.16 -122.03
CA MET A 1 53.52 -25.38 -122.64
C MET A 1 53.14 -24.29 -121.69
N ALA A 2 53.49 -23.16 -122.00
CA ALA A 2 53.17 -21.81 -121.72
C ALA A 2 51.70 -21.55 -121.38
N PRO A 3 51.30 -20.33 -121.01
CA PRO A 3 52.06 -19.21 -120.49
C PRO A 3 51.22 -18.41 -119.37
N VAL A 4 51.86 -17.42 -118.71
CA VAL A 4 51.54 -15.99 -118.76
C VAL A 4 50.23 -15.58 -117.96
N ASP A 5 50.13 -14.56 -117.27
CA ASP A 5 50.68 -13.26 -117.08
C ASP A 5 50.14 -12.59 -115.80
N LEU A 6 50.95 -11.84 -115.10
CA LEU A 6 50.91 -10.37 -114.91
C LEU A 6 49.57 -9.75 -114.43
N GLU A 7 49.60 -8.97 -113.57
CA GLU A 7 50.03 -7.61 -113.32
C GLU A 7 49.22 -6.95 -112.18
N SER A 8 49.98 -6.33 -111.36
CA SER A 8 49.77 -4.94 -110.92
C SER A 8 48.48 -4.61 -110.10
N ALA A 9 48.51 -3.84 -109.22
CA ALA A 9 49.11 -2.60 -108.85
C ALA A 9 48.68 -2.13 -107.48
N ILE A 10 49.63 -1.74 -106.76
CA ILE A 10 49.68 -0.57 -105.87
C ILE A 10 48.37 0.22 -105.69
N ALA A 11 47.86 0.38 -104.48
CA ALA A 11 47.33 1.64 -103.98
C ALA A 11 47.56 1.78 -102.49
N LYS A 12 48.47 2.67 -102.10
CA LYS A 12 48.65 3.25 -100.80
C LYS A 12 47.34 3.93 -100.31
N GLY A 13 46.74 3.51 -99.19
CA GLY A 13 45.68 4.23 -98.50
C GLY A 13 46.28 4.86 -97.25
N ALA A 14 46.41 6.18 -97.17
CA ALA A 14 46.88 6.97 -96.02
C ALA A 14 46.03 6.78 -94.78
N PRO A 15 46.57 6.85 -93.52
CA PRO A 15 45.82 6.65 -92.29
C PRO A 15 44.84 7.81 -92.08
N ARG A 16 43.58 7.50 -91.98
CA ARG A 16 42.50 8.43 -91.62
C ARG A 16 42.67 8.90 -90.16
N LYS A 17 43.39 10.01 -89.94
CA LYS A 17 43.53 10.68 -88.66
C LYS A 17 42.15 11.16 -88.07
N ARG A 18 41.13 11.29 -88.90
CA ARG A 18 39.76 11.73 -88.47
C ARG A 18 39.00 10.71 -87.61
N GLY A 19 39.17 9.41 -87.76
CA GLY A 19 38.51 8.40 -86.97
C GLY A 19 39.02 8.31 -85.51
N ARG A 20 40.33 8.57 -85.32
CA ARG A 20 40.90 8.59 -83.95
C ARG A 20 40.45 9.81 -83.13
N ILE A 21 40.27 10.97 -83.80
CA ILE A 21 39.78 12.19 -83.17
C ILE A 21 38.28 12.03 -82.71
N LEU A 22 37.43 11.42 -83.52
CA LEU A 22 36.06 11.10 -83.20
C LEU A 22 35.95 10.10 -82.03
N LEU A 23 36.84 9.09 -81.99
CA LEU A 23 36.89 8.12 -80.87
C LEU A 23 37.31 8.80 -79.52
N ILE A 24 38.28 9.72 -79.58
CA ILE A 24 38.75 10.48 -78.42
C ILE A 24 37.62 11.44 -77.94
N LEU A 25 36.93 12.08 -78.89
CA LEU A 25 35.82 12.99 -78.55
C LEU A 25 34.62 12.21 -77.95
N SER A 26 34.27 11.02 -78.44
CA SER A 26 33.22 10.16 -77.89
C SER A 26 33.63 9.64 -76.53
N LEU A 27 34.87 9.31 -76.24
CA LEU A 27 35.38 8.89 -74.95
C LEU A 27 35.36 10.04 -73.95
N LEU A 28 35.69 11.26 -74.35
CA LEU A 28 35.58 12.48 -73.51
C LEU A 28 34.12 12.83 -73.15
N VAL A 29 33.22 12.70 -74.14
CA VAL A 29 31.77 12.90 -73.86
C VAL A 29 31.22 11.81 -72.89
N LEU A 30 31.64 10.55 -73.09
CA LEU A 30 31.25 9.45 -72.17
C LEU A 30 31.81 9.70 -70.80
N LEU A 31 33.07 10.13 -70.64
CA LEU A 31 33.66 10.49 -69.35
C LEU A 31 32.94 11.66 -68.67
N ALA A 32 32.59 12.70 -69.48
CA ALA A 32 31.83 13.85 -68.99
C ALA A 32 30.40 13.45 -68.49
N VAL A 33 29.75 12.55 -69.23
CA VAL A 33 28.41 12.01 -68.81
C VAL A 33 28.51 11.16 -67.55
N ILE A 34 29.53 10.29 -67.47
CA ILE A 34 29.77 9.46 -66.27
C ILE A 34 30.15 10.34 -65.11
N SER A 35 31.01 11.34 -65.24
CA SER A 35 31.35 12.32 -64.19
C SER A 35 30.17 13.16 -63.76
N GLY A 36 29.36 13.65 -64.72
CA GLY A 36 28.12 14.38 -64.42
C GLY A 36 27.09 13.52 -63.68
N TRP A 37 26.90 12.28 -64.13
CA TRP A 37 26.01 11.33 -63.45
C TRP A 37 26.52 10.98 -62.07
N TRP A 38 27.84 10.80 -61.89
CA TRP A 38 28.46 10.53 -60.58
C TRP A 38 28.39 11.74 -59.68
N TRP A 39 28.54 12.97 -60.16
CA TRP A 39 28.41 14.22 -59.48
C TRP A 39 26.94 14.44 -59.03
N LEU A 40 25.95 14.23 -59.92
CA LEU A 40 24.54 14.27 -59.63
C LEU A 40 24.12 13.24 -58.56
N ARG A 41 24.65 12.03 -58.63
CA ARG A 41 24.43 11.01 -57.59
C ARG A 41 25.10 11.39 -56.27
N HIS A 42 26.27 11.99 -56.29
CA HIS A 42 26.94 12.46 -55.07
C HIS A 42 26.13 13.58 -54.39
N VAL A 43 25.67 14.58 -55.13
CA VAL A 43 24.83 15.69 -54.63
C VAL A 43 23.46 15.19 -54.16
N ALA A 44 22.89 14.21 -54.84
CA ALA A 44 21.63 13.60 -54.40
C ALA A 44 21.82 12.74 -53.11
N ALA A 45 22.96 12.06 -52.97
CA ALA A 45 23.31 11.28 -51.79
C ALA A 45 23.62 12.16 -50.56
N GLU A 46 24.19 13.37 -50.76
CA GLU A 46 24.38 14.34 -49.69
C GLU A 46 23.04 14.93 -49.18
N LYS A 47 22.11 15.24 -50.09
CA LYS A 47 20.76 15.69 -49.69
C LYS A 47 19.92 14.63 -48.96
N ALA A 48 20.18 13.33 -49.22
CA ALA A 48 19.52 12.22 -48.55
C ALA A 48 20.10 11.92 -47.15
N ARG A 49 21.15 12.60 -46.70
CA ARG A 49 21.82 12.41 -45.40
C ARG A 49 21.31 13.30 -44.28
N ILE A 50 20.33 14.18 -44.52
CA ILE A 50 19.69 14.94 -43.43
C ILE A 50 18.77 13.96 -42.69
N PRO A 51 19.10 13.56 -41.47
CA PRO A 51 18.23 12.66 -40.72
C PRO A 51 16.89 13.37 -40.50
N GLY A 52 15.82 12.72 -40.92
CA GLY A 52 14.48 13.18 -40.54
C GLY A 52 14.34 13.12 -39.00
N TYR A 53 13.72 14.13 -38.41
CA TYR A 53 13.44 14.14 -36.99
C TYR A 53 11.93 13.94 -36.78
N VAL A 54 11.55 13.13 -35.79
CA VAL A 54 10.20 13.10 -35.28
C VAL A 54 10.11 14.22 -34.26
N THR A 55 9.19 15.13 -34.48
CA THR A 55 9.06 16.36 -33.69
C THR A 55 7.65 16.51 -33.12
N GLU A 56 7.52 17.22 -32.02
CA GLU A 56 6.27 17.62 -31.41
C GLU A 56 6.30 19.11 -31.11
N VAL A 57 5.13 19.74 -31.17
CA VAL A 57 5.00 21.18 -30.92
C VAL A 57 4.86 21.40 -29.42
N LEU A 58 5.73 22.23 -28.85
CA LEU A 58 5.65 22.64 -27.45
C LEU A 58 4.33 23.39 -27.20
N ARG A 59 3.61 22.96 -26.21
CA ARG A 59 2.33 23.55 -25.82
C ARG A 59 2.16 23.56 -24.31
N HIS A 60 1.31 24.44 -23.83
CA HIS A 60 0.85 24.38 -22.44
C HIS A 60 -0.07 23.19 -22.24
N GLY A 61 0.09 22.52 -21.12
CA GLY A 61 -0.69 21.36 -20.73
C GLY A 61 -0.85 21.26 -19.22
N ALA A 62 -1.43 20.16 -18.78
CA ALA A 62 -1.49 19.78 -17.39
C ALA A 62 -0.65 18.52 -17.17
N VAL A 63 0.08 18.49 -16.07
CA VAL A 63 0.82 17.30 -15.60
C VAL A 63 0.28 16.94 -14.23
N THR A 64 -0.24 15.72 -14.11
CA THR A 64 -0.76 15.20 -12.85
C THR A 64 0.13 14.04 -12.42
N LEU A 65 0.78 14.18 -11.28
CA LEU A 65 1.55 13.10 -10.70
C LEU A 65 0.63 12.21 -9.88
N VAL A 66 0.57 10.95 -10.25
CA VAL A 66 -0.25 9.93 -9.60
C VAL A 66 0.64 8.84 -9.03
N ILE A 67 0.37 8.42 -7.79
CA ILE A 67 1.00 7.27 -7.17
C ILE A 67 -0.02 6.14 -7.12
N THR A 68 0.30 5.03 -7.79
CA THR A 68 -0.54 3.84 -7.78
C THR A 68 -0.12 2.93 -6.62
N ALA A 69 -1.10 2.53 -5.81
CA ALA A 69 -0.89 1.67 -4.66
C ALA A 69 -2.01 0.62 -4.57
N THR A 70 -1.67 -0.59 -4.18
CA THR A 70 -2.64 -1.66 -3.99
C THR A 70 -2.95 -1.87 -2.52
N GLY A 71 -4.16 -2.36 -2.24
CA GLY A 71 -4.58 -2.59 -0.88
C GLY A 71 -5.92 -3.29 -0.75
N ASN A 72 -6.42 -3.35 0.48
CA ASN A 72 -7.66 -4.05 0.80
C ASN A 72 -8.67 -3.13 1.46
N LEU A 73 -9.95 -3.33 1.12
CA LEU A 73 -11.07 -2.67 1.76
C LEU A 73 -11.34 -3.29 3.14
N VAL A 74 -11.45 -2.45 4.15
CA VAL A 74 -11.80 -2.85 5.52
C VAL A 74 -12.92 -1.97 6.06
N PRO A 75 -13.75 -2.46 6.99
CA PRO A 75 -14.73 -1.62 7.67
C PRO A 75 -14.03 -0.52 8.48
N THR A 76 -14.71 0.59 8.72
CA THR A 76 -14.19 1.67 9.58
C THR A 76 -13.90 1.16 10.99
N ASN A 77 -14.78 0.33 11.52
CA ASN A 77 -14.63 -0.33 12.81
C ASN A 77 -15.14 -1.77 12.72
N GLN A 78 -14.34 -2.71 13.23
CA GLN A 78 -14.76 -4.11 13.36
C GLN A 78 -14.37 -4.62 14.73
N VAL A 79 -15.23 -5.46 15.28
CA VAL A 79 -15.01 -6.07 16.59
C VAL A 79 -15.06 -7.59 16.45
N ILE A 80 -14.04 -8.23 17.01
CA ILE A 80 -13.99 -9.68 17.13
C ILE A 80 -14.66 -10.05 18.44
N VAL A 81 -15.73 -10.83 18.38
CA VAL A 81 -16.46 -11.34 19.54
C VAL A 81 -16.01 -12.78 19.77
N GLY A 82 -15.46 -13.02 20.96
CA GLY A 82 -15.03 -14.33 21.43
C GLY A 82 -15.81 -14.78 22.65
N SER A 83 -15.46 -15.93 23.24
CA SER A 83 -15.95 -16.42 24.53
C SER A 83 -14.88 -16.26 25.59
N GLU A 84 -15.28 -15.75 26.77
CA GLU A 84 -14.44 -15.74 27.97
C GLU A 84 -14.53 -17.05 28.77
N LEU A 85 -15.56 -17.85 28.48
CA LEU A 85 -15.83 -19.11 29.18
C LEU A 85 -15.71 -20.30 28.22
N SER A 86 -15.23 -21.41 28.74
CA SER A 86 -15.29 -22.69 28.06
C SER A 86 -16.64 -23.37 28.29
N GLY A 87 -17.21 -23.92 27.23
CA GLY A 87 -18.49 -24.60 27.29
C GLY A 87 -18.97 -25.09 25.94
N THR A 88 -20.03 -25.86 25.93
CA THR A 88 -20.71 -26.29 24.70
C THR A 88 -21.72 -25.24 24.28
N THR A 89 -21.77 -24.91 23.00
CA THR A 89 -22.74 -23.95 22.45
C THR A 89 -24.12 -24.59 22.42
N LEU A 90 -25.06 -24.01 23.17
CA LEU A 90 -26.43 -24.48 23.20
C LEU A 90 -27.22 -24.02 21.97
N ALA A 91 -27.08 -22.75 21.61
CA ALA A 91 -27.79 -22.16 20.48
C ALA A 91 -26.99 -20.98 19.89
N VAL A 92 -27.07 -20.82 18.58
CA VAL A 92 -26.60 -19.66 17.82
C VAL A 92 -27.85 -18.98 17.25
N LEU A 93 -28.01 -17.68 17.50
CA LEU A 93 -29.25 -16.93 17.24
C LEU A 93 -29.13 -15.96 16.07
N VAL A 94 -27.95 -15.87 15.47
CA VAL A 94 -27.65 -14.99 14.31
C VAL A 94 -26.82 -15.73 13.27
N ASP A 95 -26.96 -15.30 12.03
CA ASP A 95 -26.19 -15.87 10.91
C ASP A 95 -25.35 -14.77 10.22
N ILE A 96 -24.54 -15.19 9.23
CA ILE A 96 -23.72 -14.31 8.40
C ILE A 96 -24.64 -13.33 7.65
N ASN A 97 -24.26 -12.05 7.59
CA ASN A 97 -25.00 -10.95 7.01
C ASN A 97 -26.22 -10.47 7.83
N ASP A 98 -26.47 -11.01 9.02
CA ASP A 98 -27.51 -10.49 9.91
C ASP A 98 -27.10 -9.13 10.48
N ARG A 99 -28.07 -8.20 10.57
CA ARG A 99 -27.92 -6.96 11.31
C ARG A 99 -28.18 -7.22 12.80
N VAL A 100 -27.27 -6.75 13.62
CA VAL A 100 -27.32 -6.90 15.07
C VAL A 100 -27.23 -5.54 15.75
N THR A 101 -27.89 -5.44 16.91
CA THR A 101 -27.82 -4.26 17.77
C THR A 101 -26.95 -4.52 18.98
N LYS A 102 -26.39 -3.47 19.56
CA LYS A 102 -25.60 -3.54 20.78
C LYS A 102 -26.40 -4.20 21.92
N GLY A 103 -25.80 -5.23 22.52
CA GLY A 103 -26.45 -6.02 23.57
C GLY A 103 -27.34 -7.16 23.08
N GLN A 104 -27.59 -7.29 21.78
CA GLN A 104 -28.32 -8.42 21.21
C GLN A 104 -27.57 -9.73 21.45
N VAL A 105 -28.30 -10.78 21.81
CA VAL A 105 -27.72 -12.10 22.03
C VAL A 105 -27.39 -12.75 20.70
N LEU A 106 -26.12 -13.15 20.54
CA LEU A 106 -25.58 -13.82 19.34
C LEU A 106 -25.59 -15.33 19.51
N ALA A 107 -25.13 -15.80 20.68
CA ALA A 107 -25.07 -17.23 20.98
C ALA A 107 -25.22 -17.43 22.50
N ARG A 108 -25.57 -18.65 22.90
CA ARG A 108 -25.65 -19.08 24.27
C ARG A 108 -24.86 -20.35 24.47
N LEU A 109 -24.03 -20.36 25.51
CA LEU A 109 -23.37 -21.57 26.00
C LEU A 109 -24.31 -22.36 26.89
N ASP A 110 -24.04 -23.63 27.06
CA ASP A 110 -24.73 -24.46 28.07
C ASP A 110 -24.38 -23.96 29.48
N THR A 111 -25.41 -23.49 30.19
CA THR A 111 -25.29 -22.92 31.53
C THR A 111 -25.63 -23.90 32.61
N SER A 112 -25.94 -25.15 32.30
CA SER A 112 -26.47 -26.15 33.25
C SER A 112 -25.54 -26.28 34.49
N LYS A 113 -24.24 -26.43 34.25
CA LYS A 113 -23.24 -26.50 35.32
C LYS A 113 -23.13 -25.20 36.12
N LEU A 114 -23.10 -24.05 35.42
CA LEU A 114 -22.98 -22.71 36.06
C LEU A 114 -24.22 -22.39 36.92
N THR A 115 -25.41 -22.78 36.46
CA THR A 115 -26.66 -22.63 37.17
C THR A 115 -26.63 -23.44 38.45
N GLN A 116 -26.23 -24.73 38.40
CA GLN A 116 -26.09 -25.57 39.57
C GLN A 116 -25.06 -25.01 40.57
N GLN A 117 -23.95 -24.49 40.08
CA GLN A 117 -22.92 -23.87 40.91
C GLN A 117 -23.43 -22.59 41.60
N THR A 118 -24.24 -21.79 40.89
CA THR A 118 -24.86 -20.58 41.44
C THR A 118 -25.89 -20.94 42.53
N GLU A 119 -26.72 -21.93 42.29
CA GLU A 119 -27.68 -22.42 43.29
C GLU A 119 -26.99 -22.98 44.54
N SER A 120 -25.90 -23.73 44.39
CA SER A 120 -25.07 -24.18 45.50
C SER A 120 -24.49 -23.01 46.31
N SER A 121 -24.02 -21.97 45.64
CA SER A 121 -23.49 -20.76 46.30
C SER A 121 -24.60 -19.96 47.04
N LYS A 122 -25.78 -19.88 46.47
CA LYS A 122 -26.95 -19.27 47.15
C LYS A 122 -27.34 -20.05 48.42
N ALA A 123 -27.30 -21.38 48.35
CA ALA A 123 -27.53 -22.22 49.54
C ALA A 123 -26.45 -21.98 50.61
N ALA A 124 -25.20 -21.76 50.23
CA ALA A 124 -24.13 -21.41 51.17
C ALA A 124 -24.35 -20.05 51.84
N VAL A 125 -24.90 -19.04 51.11
CA VAL A 125 -25.31 -17.76 51.73
C VAL A 125 -26.39 -17.98 52.77
N THR A 126 -27.43 -18.76 52.46
CA THR A 126 -28.52 -19.09 53.39
C THR A 126 -28.00 -19.78 54.65
N TYR A 127 -27.06 -20.71 54.49
CA TYR A 127 -26.39 -21.39 55.61
C TYR A 127 -25.60 -20.40 56.48
N ALA A 128 -24.82 -19.51 55.87
CA ALA A 128 -24.04 -18.49 56.59
C ALA A 128 -24.95 -17.51 57.37
N GLN A 129 -26.08 -17.11 56.74
CA GLN A 129 -27.10 -16.29 57.40
C GLN A 129 -27.73 -16.96 58.63
N ALA A 130 -28.06 -18.25 58.51
CA ALA A 130 -28.58 -19.01 59.63
C ALA A 130 -27.60 -19.12 60.83
N ARG A 131 -26.31 -19.32 60.51
CA ARG A 131 -25.21 -19.31 61.49
C ARG A 131 -25.05 -17.94 62.17
N ALA A 132 -25.11 -16.87 61.43
CA ALA A 132 -25.04 -15.50 61.95
C ALA A 132 -26.20 -15.18 62.80
N ALA A 133 -27.44 -15.64 62.49
CA ALA A 133 -28.65 -15.51 63.36
C ALA A 133 -28.46 -16.28 64.63
N LEU A 134 -27.90 -17.50 64.62
CA LEU A 134 -27.62 -18.24 65.88
C LEU A 134 -26.60 -17.50 66.75
N ALA A 135 -25.52 -17.00 66.20
CA ALA A 135 -24.50 -16.20 66.90
C ALA A 135 -25.08 -14.90 67.46
N GLN A 136 -26.01 -14.26 66.73
CA GLN A 136 -26.75 -13.10 67.22
C GLN A 136 -27.60 -13.42 68.45
N THR A 137 -28.28 -14.58 68.49
CA THR A 137 -29.01 -15.05 69.64
C THR A 137 -28.11 -15.18 70.87
N THR A 138 -26.90 -15.75 70.69
CA THR A 138 -25.90 -15.85 71.76
C THR A 138 -25.44 -14.47 72.28
N VAL A 139 -25.31 -13.49 71.37
CA VAL A 139 -25.01 -12.08 71.76
C VAL A 139 -26.15 -11.51 72.64
N ILE A 140 -27.40 -11.74 72.25
CA ILE A 140 -28.60 -11.27 73.06
C ILE A 140 -28.61 -11.94 74.40
N GLU A 141 -28.38 -13.23 74.44
CA GLU A 141 -28.36 -14.01 75.72
C GLU A 141 -27.25 -13.50 76.66
N SER A 142 -25.99 -13.44 76.15
CA SER A 142 -24.84 -13.02 76.96
C SER A 142 -24.95 -11.55 77.43
N SER A 143 -25.45 -10.66 76.57
CA SER A 143 -25.62 -9.24 76.88
C SER A 143 -26.75 -9.04 77.91
N THR A 144 -27.81 -9.84 77.82
CA THR A 144 -28.90 -9.80 78.79
C THR A 144 -28.46 -10.34 80.17
N ALA A 145 -27.62 -11.40 80.17
CA ALA A 145 -27.01 -11.91 81.38
C ALA A 145 -26.06 -10.89 82.03
N LEU A 146 -25.25 -10.23 81.28
CA LEU A 146 -24.40 -9.15 81.78
C LEU A 146 -25.23 -7.98 82.37
N THR A 147 -26.25 -7.53 81.63
CA THR A 147 -27.15 -6.43 82.15
C THR A 147 -27.80 -6.80 83.46
N ARG A 148 -28.26 -8.05 83.59
CA ARG A 148 -28.84 -8.53 84.88
C ARG A 148 -27.83 -8.53 86.03
N GLN A 149 -26.60 -8.95 85.81
CA GLN A 149 -25.52 -8.93 86.79
C GLN A 149 -25.12 -7.51 87.18
N GLN A 150 -25.04 -6.61 86.22
CA GLN A 150 -24.78 -5.17 86.50
C GLN A 150 -25.90 -4.51 87.32
N GLU A 151 -27.13 -4.83 87.01
CA GLU A 151 -28.26 -4.32 87.80
C GLU A 151 -28.26 -4.91 89.24
N ALA A 152 -27.98 -6.19 89.42
CA ALA A 152 -27.81 -6.80 90.73
C ALA A 152 -26.67 -6.14 91.55
N LEU A 153 -25.55 -5.84 90.94
CA LEU A 153 -24.44 -5.11 91.55
C LEU A 153 -24.87 -3.68 91.99
N ARG A 154 -25.63 -2.98 91.15
CA ARG A 154 -26.16 -1.67 91.42
C ARG A 154 -27.14 -1.73 92.64
N LEU A 155 -28.06 -2.67 92.65
CA LEU A 155 -29.03 -2.84 93.71
C LEU A 155 -28.44 -3.29 95.07
N SER A 156 -27.33 -4.05 95.05
CA SER A 156 -26.63 -4.52 96.25
C SER A 156 -25.66 -3.48 96.85
N GLY A 157 -25.56 -2.28 96.26
CA GLY A 157 -24.64 -1.28 96.74
C GLY A 157 -23.16 -1.65 96.47
N GLY A 158 -22.89 -2.50 95.46
CA GLY A 158 -21.55 -2.89 95.07
C GLY A 158 -20.99 -4.14 95.73
N GLN A 159 -21.83 -4.90 96.47
CA GLN A 159 -21.38 -6.05 97.26
C GLN A 159 -21.47 -7.38 96.48
N THR A 160 -22.48 -7.56 95.65
CA THR A 160 -22.73 -8.78 94.91
C THR A 160 -23.34 -8.44 93.53
N PRO A 161 -22.89 -9.09 92.41
CA PRO A 161 -21.84 -10.13 92.26
C PRO A 161 -20.40 -9.56 92.42
N SER A 162 -19.40 -10.42 92.55
CA SER A 162 -18.00 -10.04 92.67
C SER A 162 -17.45 -9.38 91.36
N LYS A 163 -16.43 -8.58 91.51
CA LYS A 163 -15.80 -7.93 90.36
C LYS A 163 -15.34 -8.98 89.32
N VAL A 164 -14.83 -10.11 89.77
CA VAL A 164 -14.37 -11.21 88.88
C VAL A 164 -15.52 -11.81 88.07
N GLU A 165 -16.70 -11.92 88.63
CA GLU A 165 -17.92 -12.42 88.01
C GLU A 165 -18.40 -11.42 86.93
N ILE A 166 -18.39 -10.09 87.25
CA ILE A 166 -18.67 -9.07 86.25
C ILE A 166 -17.68 -9.06 85.11
N ASP A 167 -16.41 -9.07 85.43
CA ASP A 167 -15.33 -9.08 84.38
C ASP A 167 -15.46 -10.33 83.49
N THR A 168 -15.81 -11.48 84.05
CA THR A 168 -16.12 -12.71 83.34
C THR A 168 -17.31 -12.56 82.37
N ALA A 169 -18.40 -11.95 82.87
CA ALA A 169 -19.62 -11.74 82.11
C ALA A 169 -19.36 -10.73 80.92
N VAL A 170 -18.55 -9.68 81.14
CA VAL A 170 -18.10 -8.77 80.09
C VAL A 170 -17.30 -9.52 79.02
N ALA A 171 -16.34 -10.34 79.46
CA ALA A 171 -15.51 -11.09 78.49
C ALA A 171 -16.34 -12.09 77.67
N VAL A 172 -17.37 -12.72 78.26
CA VAL A 172 -18.30 -13.61 77.53
C VAL A 172 -19.11 -12.83 76.50
N ALA A 173 -19.67 -11.68 76.89
CA ALA A 173 -20.48 -10.85 76.03
C ALA A 173 -19.61 -10.30 74.82
N ASP A 174 -18.38 -9.89 75.13
CA ASP A 174 -17.49 -9.41 74.10
C ASP A 174 -17.04 -10.50 73.12
N ARG A 175 -16.81 -11.72 73.66
CA ARG A 175 -16.50 -12.88 72.81
C ARG A 175 -17.68 -13.23 71.90
N ALA A 176 -18.92 -13.24 72.43
CA ALA A 176 -20.10 -13.48 71.62
C ALA A 176 -20.30 -12.44 70.52
N ARG A 177 -20.02 -11.12 70.80
CA ARG A 177 -20.05 -10.07 69.78
C ARG A 177 -18.98 -10.24 68.70
N ALA A 178 -17.79 -10.68 69.11
CA ALA A 178 -16.69 -10.96 68.17
C ALA A 178 -17.06 -12.14 67.25
N ASP A 179 -17.65 -13.22 67.82
CA ASP A 179 -18.11 -14.36 67.05
C ASP A 179 -19.18 -13.99 66.03
N TRP A 180 -20.24 -13.23 66.49
CA TRP A 180 -21.27 -12.71 65.59
C TRP A 180 -20.69 -11.88 64.44
N ARG A 181 -19.73 -10.97 64.70
CA ARG A 181 -19.04 -10.20 63.64
C ARG A 181 -18.30 -11.13 62.67
N SER A 182 -17.67 -12.19 63.14
CA SER A 182 -17.03 -13.18 62.33
C SER A 182 -18.01 -13.91 61.41
N MET A 183 -19.20 -14.29 61.97
CA MET A 183 -20.25 -14.92 61.15
C MET A 183 -20.86 -13.95 60.12
N GLN A 184 -20.98 -12.67 60.44
CA GLN A 184 -21.40 -11.64 59.46
C GLN A 184 -20.37 -11.50 58.32
N ALA A 185 -19.06 -11.53 58.62
CA ALA A 185 -18.04 -11.53 57.60
C ALA A 185 -18.12 -12.76 56.67
N SER A 186 -18.53 -13.91 57.22
CA SER A 186 -18.73 -15.14 56.43
C SER A 186 -19.90 -15.02 55.44
N ILE A 187 -20.95 -14.24 55.75
CA ILE A 187 -22.05 -13.93 54.82
C ILE A 187 -21.47 -13.15 53.62
N ALA A 188 -20.68 -12.10 53.87
CA ALA A 188 -20.08 -11.28 52.82
C ALA A 188 -19.18 -12.09 51.87
N VAL A 189 -18.45 -13.08 52.39
CA VAL A 189 -17.65 -14.01 51.59
C VAL A 189 -18.54 -14.89 50.69
N ALA A 190 -19.59 -15.48 51.27
CA ALA A 190 -20.52 -16.32 50.50
C ALA A 190 -21.29 -15.51 49.42
N GLU A 191 -21.72 -14.28 49.73
CA GLU A 191 -22.32 -13.39 48.74
C GLU A 191 -21.35 -13.00 47.61
N ALA A 192 -20.09 -12.78 47.93
CA ALA A 192 -19.06 -12.53 46.88
C ALA A 192 -18.94 -13.71 45.92
N GLN A 193 -19.03 -14.95 46.44
CA GLN A 193 -19.00 -16.15 45.57
C GLN A 193 -20.24 -16.24 44.67
N VAL A 194 -21.42 -15.87 45.17
CA VAL A 194 -22.64 -15.78 44.33
C VAL A 194 -22.47 -14.77 43.22
N ARG A 195 -21.96 -13.58 43.54
CA ARG A 195 -21.70 -12.54 42.50
C ARG A 195 -20.72 -13.02 41.42
N ILE A 196 -19.67 -13.78 41.76
CA ILE A 196 -18.77 -14.37 40.81
C ILE A 196 -19.52 -15.33 39.87
N ASN A 197 -20.28 -16.27 40.42
CA ASN A 197 -21.01 -17.26 39.63
C ASN A 197 -22.10 -16.63 38.75
N GLU A 198 -22.80 -15.59 39.23
CA GLU A 198 -23.80 -14.84 38.45
C GLU A 198 -23.12 -14.06 37.29
N ASN A 199 -21.92 -13.50 37.50
CA ASN A 199 -21.17 -12.87 36.45
C ASN A 199 -20.76 -13.90 35.35
N ASP A 200 -20.35 -15.11 35.76
CA ASP A 200 -20.04 -16.17 34.80
C ASP A 200 -21.28 -16.61 34.01
N LEU A 201 -22.46 -16.70 34.65
CA LEU A 201 -23.71 -16.92 33.94
C LEU A 201 -24.02 -15.85 32.91
N THR A 202 -23.74 -14.58 33.24
CA THR A 202 -23.91 -13.47 32.31
C THR A 202 -22.95 -13.57 31.10
N LYS A 203 -21.70 -13.98 31.34
CA LYS A 203 -20.68 -14.18 30.32
C LYS A 203 -20.95 -15.39 29.43
N ALA A 204 -21.73 -16.37 29.88
CA ALA A 204 -22.16 -17.49 29.07
C ALA A 204 -23.17 -17.09 27.98
N ILE A 205 -23.71 -15.89 28.02
CA ILE A 205 -24.56 -15.29 26.99
C ILE A 205 -23.70 -14.35 26.16
N ILE A 206 -23.33 -14.77 24.96
CA ILE A 206 -22.49 -13.99 24.06
C ILE A 206 -23.36 -12.91 23.39
N LYS A 207 -23.00 -11.65 23.58
CA LYS A 207 -23.73 -10.49 23.06
C LYS A 207 -22.89 -9.63 22.13
N SER A 208 -23.56 -8.91 21.25
CA SER A 208 -22.87 -7.92 20.41
C SER A 208 -22.43 -6.71 21.23
N PRO A 209 -21.16 -6.27 21.15
CA PRO A 209 -20.69 -5.05 21.80
C PRO A 209 -21.06 -3.78 21.04
N ILE A 210 -21.44 -3.88 19.75
CA ILE A 210 -21.73 -2.76 18.84
C ILE A 210 -22.96 -3.04 18.00
N ASP A 211 -23.54 -1.99 17.43
CA ASP A 211 -24.51 -2.10 16.34
C ASP A 211 -23.76 -2.38 15.04
N GLY A 212 -24.24 -3.31 14.20
CA GLY A 212 -23.54 -3.62 12.96
C GLY A 212 -24.07 -4.83 12.23
N MET A 213 -23.23 -5.40 11.38
CA MET A 213 -23.53 -6.59 10.58
C MET A 213 -22.50 -7.69 10.88
N VAL A 214 -22.97 -8.91 11.01
CA VAL A 214 -22.12 -10.10 11.19
C VAL A 214 -21.43 -10.43 9.88
N LEU A 215 -20.09 -10.32 9.86
CA LEU A 215 -19.28 -10.66 8.67
C LEU A 215 -18.92 -12.14 8.62
N THR A 216 -18.56 -12.71 9.79
CA THR A 216 -18.21 -14.13 9.91
C THR A 216 -18.80 -14.75 11.16
N ARG A 217 -19.14 -16.02 11.05
CA ARG A 217 -19.59 -16.87 12.15
C ARG A 217 -18.73 -18.14 12.13
N SER A 218 -17.99 -18.37 13.21
CA SER A 218 -17.07 -19.51 13.35
C SER A 218 -17.52 -20.47 14.45
N ILE A 219 -18.81 -20.50 14.75
CA ILE A 219 -19.39 -21.33 15.80
C ILE A 219 -20.69 -21.95 15.35
N GLU A 220 -20.90 -23.23 15.76
CA GLU A 220 -22.11 -24.01 15.48
C GLU A 220 -22.78 -24.50 16.75
N PRO A 221 -24.11 -24.71 16.76
CA PRO A 221 -24.79 -25.38 17.87
C PRO A 221 -24.19 -26.77 18.13
N GLY A 222 -23.97 -27.08 19.41
CA GLY A 222 -23.31 -28.34 19.82
C GLY A 222 -21.78 -28.32 19.81
N GLN A 223 -21.15 -27.29 19.23
CA GLN A 223 -19.70 -27.15 19.24
C GLN A 223 -19.18 -26.75 20.62
N THR A 224 -18.09 -27.39 21.06
CA THR A 224 -17.41 -27.00 22.31
C THR A 224 -16.41 -25.88 22.04
N VAL A 225 -16.53 -24.81 22.80
CA VAL A 225 -15.62 -23.66 22.82
C VAL A 225 -14.71 -23.80 24.03
N ALA A 226 -13.42 -23.71 23.83
CA ALA A 226 -12.41 -23.71 24.90
C ALA A 226 -11.81 -22.29 24.99
N ALA A 227 -12.05 -21.60 26.09
CA ALA A 227 -11.36 -20.37 26.43
C ALA A 227 -9.98 -20.72 26.97
N SER A 228 -8.95 -20.68 26.09
CA SER A 228 -7.53 -20.89 26.45
C SER A 228 -6.77 -19.57 26.31
N PHE A 229 -5.44 -19.60 26.25
CA PHE A 229 -4.57 -18.42 26.19
C PHE A 229 -4.95 -17.40 25.09
N THR A 230 -5.61 -17.83 24.03
CA THR A 230 -6.20 -16.95 23.00
C THR A 230 -7.71 -17.20 22.98
N ALA A 231 -8.52 -16.16 23.22
CA ALA A 231 -9.97 -16.27 23.10
C ALA A 231 -10.32 -16.69 21.65
N PRO A 232 -11.09 -17.78 21.46
CA PRO A 232 -11.50 -18.19 20.12
C PRO A 232 -12.40 -17.12 19.51
N GLN A 233 -12.13 -16.80 18.25
CA GLN A 233 -12.93 -15.88 17.46
C GLN A 233 -14.24 -16.58 17.07
N LEU A 234 -15.37 -16.09 17.57
CA LEU A 234 -16.69 -16.67 17.30
C LEU A 234 -17.44 -15.90 16.23
N PHE A 235 -17.42 -14.58 16.32
CA PHE A 235 -18.04 -13.67 15.37
C PHE A 235 -17.12 -12.50 15.06
N ILE A 236 -17.19 -12.00 13.82
CA ILE A 236 -16.66 -10.67 13.45
C ILE A 236 -17.85 -9.81 13.07
N ILE A 237 -17.98 -8.65 13.71
CA ILE A 237 -19.04 -7.70 13.47
C ILE A 237 -18.44 -6.39 12.97
N ALA A 238 -18.94 -5.90 11.83
CA ALA A 238 -18.59 -4.58 11.30
C ALA A 238 -19.65 -3.57 11.71
N GLU A 239 -19.23 -2.39 12.17
CA GLU A 239 -20.15 -1.36 12.66
C GLU A 239 -20.99 -0.76 11.52
N LYS A 240 -20.33 -0.20 10.50
CA LYS A 240 -20.99 0.48 9.37
C LYS A 240 -20.28 0.11 8.08
N LEU A 241 -21.02 -0.47 7.13
CA LEU A 241 -20.51 -0.81 5.82
C LEU A 241 -20.68 0.31 4.80
N GLU A 242 -21.49 1.33 5.11
CA GLU A 242 -21.66 2.55 4.31
C GLU A 242 -20.40 3.43 4.30
N ARG A 243 -19.54 3.28 5.29
CA ARG A 243 -18.24 3.94 5.39
C ARG A 243 -17.16 2.90 5.60
N MET A 244 -16.25 2.86 4.66
CA MET A 244 -15.14 1.91 4.68
C MET A 244 -13.81 2.64 4.63
N LYS A 245 -12.75 1.91 4.87
CA LYS A 245 -11.37 2.34 4.66
C LYS A 245 -10.75 1.44 3.61
N LEU A 246 -10.00 2.04 2.72
CA LEU A 246 -9.10 1.31 1.85
C LEU A 246 -7.68 1.46 2.41
N ASN A 247 -7.11 0.37 2.87
CA ASN A 247 -5.76 0.29 3.38
C ASN A 247 -4.83 -0.06 2.23
N VAL A 248 -4.06 0.91 1.74
CA VAL A 248 -3.10 0.71 0.65
C VAL A 248 -1.66 0.73 1.15
N THR A 249 -0.81 -0.04 0.49
CA THR A 249 0.62 -0.10 0.75
C THR A 249 1.35 0.78 -0.27
N ILE A 250 2.12 1.75 0.22
CA ILE A 250 2.89 2.70 -0.58
C ILE A 250 4.38 2.38 -0.42
N ALA A 251 5.12 2.38 -1.51
CA ALA A 251 6.56 2.17 -1.50
C ALA A 251 7.29 3.31 -0.80
N GLU A 252 8.45 3.02 -0.18
CA GLU A 252 9.28 4.01 0.51
C GLU A 252 9.69 5.18 -0.41
N ALA A 253 9.94 4.90 -1.69
CA ALA A 253 10.31 5.93 -2.67
C ALA A 253 9.23 7.01 -2.89
N ASP A 254 7.95 6.66 -2.66
CA ASP A 254 6.81 7.51 -2.98
C ASP A 254 6.15 8.15 -1.75
N ILE A 255 6.42 7.60 -0.54
CA ILE A 255 5.73 8.05 0.69
C ILE A 255 5.94 9.53 1.00
N GLY A 256 7.11 10.08 0.67
CA GLY A 256 7.43 11.48 0.90
C GLY A 256 6.55 12.49 0.14
N ARG A 257 5.79 12.01 -0.85
CA ARG A 257 4.90 12.83 -1.68
C ARG A 257 3.42 12.70 -1.29
N VAL A 258 3.08 11.66 -0.52
CA VAL A 258 1.70 11.41 -0.10
C VAL A 258 1.40 12.14 1.21
N ALA A 259 0.30 12.89 1.22
CA ALA A 259 -0.15 13.67 2.36
C ALA A 259 -1.65 13.48 2.63
N ASN A 260 -2.05 13.74 3.87
CA ASN A 260 -3.45 13.69 4.26
C ASN A 260 -4.27 14.71 3.47
N GLY A 261 -5.50 14.34 3.09
CA GLY A 261 -6.42 15.20 2.35
C GLY A 261 -6.26 15.11 0.82
N GLN A 262 -5.27 14.41 0.29
CA GLN A 262 -5.13 14.24 -1.16
C GLN A 262 -6.29 13.41 -1.72
N PRO A 263 -6.85 13.81 -2.86
CA PRO A 263 -7.88 13.04 -3.55
C PRO A 263 -7.25 11.80 -4.21
N ALA A 264 -7.99 10.72 -4.18
CA ALA A 264 -7.63 9.48 -4.84
C ALA A 264 -8.85 8.90 -5.57
N SER A 265 -8.60 8.15 -6.61
CA SER A 265 -9.58 7.26 -7.23
C SER A 265 -9.10 5.83 -7.11
N PHE A 266 -10.01 4.88 -7.01
CA PHE A 266 -9.63 3.48 -6.98
C PHE A 266 -10.61 2.61 -7.75
N THR A 267 -10.12 1.47 -8.18
CA THR A 267 -10.91 0.40 -8.77
C THR A 267 -10.76 -0.85 -7.92
N VAL A 268 -11.78 -1.68 -7.88
CA VAL A 268 -11.73 -3.00 -7.23
C VAL A 268 -11.71 -4.08 -8.29
N ASP A 269 -11.03 -5.18 -8.03
CA ASP A 269 -10.90 -6.29 -8.99
C ASP A 269 -12.26 -6.88 -9.38
N ALA A 270 -13.25 -6.78 -8.48
CA ALA A 270 -14.63 -7.23 -8.75
C ALA A 270 -15.38 -6.32 -9.75
N TRP A 271 -15.00 -5.06 -9.88
CA TRP A 271 -15.63 -4.06 -10.75
C TRP A 271 -14.56 -3.20 -11.43
N PRO A 272 -13.83 -3.74 -12.44
CA PRO A 272 -12.69 -3.04 -13.06
C PRO A 272 -13.12 -1.80 -13.85
N ASP A 273 -14.34 -1.77 -14.35
CA ASP A 273 -14.87 -0.65 -15.16
C ASP A 273 -15.45 0.49 -14.28
N ARG A 274 -15.52 0.30 -12.96
CA ARG A 274 -16.09 1.28 -12.05
C ARG A 274 -15.03 1.94 -11.20
N GLN A 275 -14.93 3.27 -11.30
CA GLN A 275 -14.06 4.07 -10.45
C GLN A 275 -14.84 4.60 -9.24
N TYR A 276 -14.22 4.51 -8.09
CA TYR A 276 -14.71 5.01 -6.82
C TYR A 276 -13.82 6.15 -6.34
N ALA A 277 -14.42 7.17 -5.74
CA ALA A 277 -13.67 8.26 -5.14
C ALA A 277 -13.24 7.91 -3.73
N ALA A 278 -12.03 8.33 -3.37
CA ALA A 278 -11.49 8.21 -2.02
C ALA A 278 -10.67 9.45 -1.66
N VAL A 279 -10.39 9.62 -0.37
CA VAL A 279 -9.52 10.69 0.13
C VAL A 279 -8.54 10.09 1.12
N VAL A 280 -7.28 10.44 1.01
CA VAL A 280 -6.24 10.02 1.97
C VAL A 280 -6.58 10.61 3.34
N GLN A 281 -6.96 9.75 4.28
CA GLN A 281 -7.30 10.15 5.64
C GLN A 281 -6.08 10.22 6.53
N ARG A 282 -5.21 9.22 6.41
CA ARG A 282 -4.02 9.08 7.25
C ARG A 282 -2.93 8.29 6.54
N VAL A 283 -1.71 8.73 6.73
CA VAL A 283 -0.50 7.99 6.37
C VAL A 283 0.18 7.55 7.67
N ALA A 284 0.43 6.25 7.82
CA ALA A 284 1.07 5.71 9.00
C ALA A 284 2.58 6.05 9.02
N PHE A 285 3.11 6.40 10.19
CA PHE A 285 4.55 6.62 10.37
C PHE A 285 5.33 5.29 10.49
N GLY A 286 4.66 4.21 10.91
CA GLY A 286 5.27 2.89 11.01
C GLY A 286 5.38 2.24 9.63
N SER A 287 6.55 1.72 9.30
CA SER A 287 6.76 0.91 8.11
C SER A 287 6.50 -0.57 8.38
N ALA A 288 6.10 -1.29 7.35
CA ALA A 288 6.09 -2.74 7.31
C ALA A 288 7.18 -3.22 6.34
N VAL A 289 7.88 -4.28 6.70
CA VAL A 289 8.87 -4.92 5.83
C VAL A 289 8.33 -6.29 5.43
N THR A 290 8.04 -6.44 4.14
CA THR A 290 7.57 -7.71 3.57
C THR A 290 8.50 -8.05 2.41
N ASP A 291 9.05 -9.26 2.41
CA ASP A 291 9.98 -9.73 1.36
C ASP A 291 11.16 -8.76 1.09
N ASN A 292 11.70 -8.17 2.15
CA ASN A 292 12.78 -7.18 2.09
C ASN A 292 12.40 -5.84 1.43
N VAL A 293 11.11 -5.59 1.19
CA VAL A 293 10.60 -4.31 0.67
C VAL A 293 9.97 -3.52 1.81
N VAL A 294 10.43 -2.27 1.98
CA VAL A 294 9.86 -1.35 2.96
C VAL A 294 8.65 -0.66 2.36
N THR A 295 7.53 -0.77 3.04
CA THR A 295 6.27 -0.15 2.64
C THR A 295 5.62 0.59 3.81
N TYR A 296 4.79 1.56 3.49
CA TYR A 296 4.01 2.34 4.46
C TYR A 296 2.53 2.19 4.19
N LEU A 297 1.76 2.12 5.26
CA LEU A 297 0.30 2.00 5.17
C LEU A 297 -0.33 3.39 5.04
N ALA A 298 -1.17 3.58 4.03
CA ALA A 298 -2.06 4.72 3.94
C ALA A 298 -3.52 4.26 4.03
N GLU A 299 -4.31 4.95 4.84
CA GLU A 299 -5.74 4.73 4.99
C GLU A 299 -6.49 5.79 4.17
N LEU A 300 -7.30 5.34 3.23
CA LEU A 300 -8.17 6.17 2.42
C LEU A 300 -9.62 6.01 2.89
N ALA A 301 -10.31 7.12 3.11
CA ALA A 301 -11.74 7.12 3.42
C ALA A 301 -12.54 6.85 2.16
N VAL A 302 -13.47 5.91 2.24
CA VAL A 302 -14.32 5.44 1.13
C VAL A 302 -15.78 5.50 1.53
N LEU A 303 -16.62 6.03 0.66
CA LEU A 303 -18.08 5.98 0.76
C LEU A 303 -18.61 4.76 -0.02
N ASN A 304 -19.54 4.03 0.59
CA ASN A 304 -20.13 2.80 0.06
C ASN A 304 -21.65 2.81 0.28
N ASP A 305 -22.30 3.86 -0.21
CA ASP A 305 -23.74 4.09 0.03
C ASP A 305 -24.61 2.99 -0.62
N ASP A 306 -24.15 2.41 -1.71
CA ASP A 306 -24.85 1.33 -2.43
C ASP A 306 -24.49 -0.08 -1.95
N LEU A 307 -23.62 -0.21 -0.92
CA LEU A 307 -23.13 -1.46 -0.36
C LEU A 307 -22.52 -2.43 -1.41
N SER A 308 -22.06 -1.90 -2.53
CA SER A 308 -21.40 -2.69 -3.59
C SER A 308 -20.01 -3.15 -3.19
N LEU A 309 -19.34 -2.39 -2.34
CA LEU A 309 -18.03 -2.71 -1.81
C LEU A 309 -18.16 -3.60 -0.58
N ARG A 310 -17.35 -4.66 -0.54
CA ARG A 310 -17.34 -5.60 0.59
C ARG A 310 -15.98 -5.61 1.28
N PRO A 311 -15.95 -5.81 2.61
CA PRO A 311 -14.70 -6.02 3.32
C PRO A 311 -13.88 -7.17 2.73
N GLY A 312 -12.57 -6.98 2.62
CA GLY A 312 -11.65 -7.96 2.04
C GLY A 312 -11.43 -7.84 0.53
N MET A 313 -12.19 -7.00 -0.18
CA MET A 313 -11.92 -6.78 -1.61
C MET A 313 -10.56 -6.10 -1.81
N THR A 314 -9.82 -6.60 -2.80
CA THR A 314 -8.57 -5.98 -3.28
C THR A 314 -8.91 -4.80 -4.18
N ALA A 315 -8.16 -3.73 -4.04
CA ALA A 315 -8.33 -2.52 -4.82
C ALA A 315 -6.99 -1.92 -5.23
N THR A 316 -6.98 -1.29 -6.39
CA THR A 316 -5.87 -0.48 -6.88
C THR A 316 -6.27 0.99 -6.81
N ALA A 317 -5.53 1.77 -6.05
CA ALA A 317 -5.79 3.18 -5.83
C ALA A 317 -4.74 4.05 -6.52
N ASP A 318 -5.21 5.09 -7.19
CA ASP A 318 -4.43 6.14 -7.82
C ASP A 318 -4.56 7.42 -6.99
N ILE A 319 -3.52 7.73 -6.22
CA ILE A 319 -3.45 8.90 -5.34
C ILE A 319 -2.88 10.06 -6.13
N ARG A 320 -3.63 11.14 -6.26
CA ARG A 320 -3.19 12.35 -6.95
C ARG A 320 -2.38 13.21 -5.98
N VAL A 321 -1.04 13.20 -6.16
CA VAL A 321 -0.11 13.87 -5.23
C VAL A 321 0.26 15.28 -5.67
N ALA A 322 0.26 15.55 -6.97
CA ALA A 322 0.49 16.89 -7.49
C ALA A 322 -0.29 17.10 -8.79
N ASP A 323 -0.78 18.30 -8.98
CA ASP A 323 -1.45 18.75 -10.20
C ASP A 323 -0.89 20.12 -10.59
N ARG A 324 -0.34 20.22 -11.79
CA ARG A 324 0.16 21.45 -12.38
C ARG A 324 -0.58 21.68 -13.69
N SER A 325 -1.31 22.77 -13.77
CA SER A 325 -1.99 23.20 -14.97
C SER A 325 -1.29 24.40 -15.58
N ASN A 326 -1.41 24.55 -16.90
CA ASN A 326 -0.84 25.66 -17.65
C ASN A 326 0.69 25.77 -17.55
N VAL A 327 1.38 24.61 -17.65
CA VAL A 327 2.83 24.52 -17.70
C VAL A 327 3.28 23.99 -19.06
N PHE A 328 4.50 24.32 -19.49
CA PHE A 328 5.05 23.70 -20.68
C PHE A 328 5.30 22.22 -20.49
N VAL A 329 4.75 21.39 -21.35
CA VAL A 329 4.87 19.93 -21.28
C VAL A 329 5.57 19.38 -22.51
N VAL A 330 6.50 18.48 -22.31
CA VAL A 330 7.16 17.74 -23.37
C VAL A 330 7.10 16.24 -23.09
N PRO A 331 7.02 15.40 -24.12
CA PRO A 331 7.21 13.96 -23.92
C PRO A 331 8.56 13.66 -23.29
N ALA A 332 8.62 12.68 -22.38
CA ALA A 332 9.85 12.29 -21.68
C ALA A 332 10.97 11.89 -22.66
N ALA A 333 10.62 11.47 -23.89
CA ALA A 333 11.57 11.17 -24.96
C ALA A 333 12.39 12.40 -25.42
N ALA A 334 11.82 13.61 -25.33
CA ALA A 334 12.50 14.85 -25.73
C ALA A 334 13.70 15.20 -24.83
N LEU A 335 13.59 14.90 -23.52
CA LEU A 335 14.66 15.14 -22.54
C LEU A 335 15.79 14.11 -22.63
N ARG A 336 15.54 12.96 -23.26
CA ARG A 336 16.53 11.89 -23.45
C ARG A 336 17.17 11.94 -24.82
N PHE A 337 16.70 12.81 -25.71
CA PHE A 337 17.23 12.90 -27.06
C PHE A 337 18.55 13.65 -27.06
N HIS A 338 19.59 13.02 -27.65
CA HIS A 338 20.88 13.65 -27.98
C HIS A 338 21.14 13.42 -29.44
N PRO A 339 21.30 14.48 -30.27
CA PRO A 339 21.68 14.30 -31.66
C PRO A 339 23.08 13.68 -31.72
N ILE A 340 23.20 12.58 -32.43
CA ILE A 340 24.54 12.00 -32.74
C ILE A 340 25.30 13.07 -33.52
N ALA A 341 26.30 13.67 -32.88
CA ALA A 341 27.14 14.64 -33.56
C ALA A 341 27.77 13.98 -34.77
N SER A 342 27.50 14.51 -35.94
CA SER A 342 28.03 14.04 -37.22
C SER A 342 29.58 14.08 -37.33
N THR A 343 30.25 14.46 -36.27
CA THR A 343 31.71 14.58 -36.17
C THR A 343 32.44 13.23 -36.02
N GLU A 344 31.76 12.14 -35.74
CA GLU A 344 32.42 10.82 -35.65
C GLU A 344 32.50 10.06 -37.01
N MET A 345 31.88 10.57 -38.09
CA MET A 345 31.99 9.92 -39.42
C MET A 345 33.15 10.38 -40.29
N GLU A 346 33.91 11.42 -39.90
CA GLU A 346 35.11 11.87 -40.69
C GLU A 346 36.43 11.25 -40.24
N GLY A 347 36.44 10.37 -39.26
CA GLY A 347 37.66 9.71 -38.76
C GLY A 347 37.94 8.31 -39.32
N GLY A 348 37.19 7.87 -40.32
CA GLY A 348 37.48 6.63 -41.07
C GLY A 348 38.66 6.76 -42.03
N ALA A 349 39.85 7.13 -41.54
CA ALA A 349 41.08 7.03 -42.34
C ALA A 349 41.19 5.61 -42.88
N LYS A 350 41.11 5.47 -44.21
CA LYS A 350 41.39 4.23 -44.96
C LYS A 350 42.73 3.69 -44.49
N LYS A 351 42.73 2.68 -43.64
CA LYS A 351 43.96 1.96 -43.28
C LYS A 351 44.56 1.44 -44.54
N SER A 352 45.78 1.96 -44.90
CA SER A 352 46.58 1.46 -46.00
C SER A 352 46.82 -0.02 -45.79
N PHE A 353 46.71 -0.80 -46.88
CA PHE A 353 46.88 -2.26 -46.88
C PHE A 353 48.27 -2.71 -46.33
N VAL A 354 49.23 -1.80 -46.23
CA VAL A 354 50.59 -2.03 -45.69
C VAL A 354 50.56 -2.07 -44.10
N GLN A 355 49.57 -1.44 -43.42
CA GLN A 355 49.53 -1.33 -42.00
C GLN A 355 48.85 -2.56 -41.32
N SER A 356 48.29 -3.47 -42.10
CA SER A 356 47.68 -4.72 -41.59
C SER A 356 48.71 -5.86 -41.40
N LEU A 357 49.97 -5.67 -41.82
CA LEU A 357 51.02 -6.71 -41.81
C LEU A 357 51.99 -6.63 -40.61
N ILE A 358 51.83 -5.65 -39.72
CA ILE A 358 52.72 -5.50 -38.55
C ILE A 358 51.90 -5.78 -37.29
N PRO A 359 52.18 -6.85 -36.50
CA PRO A 359 51.53 -7.09 -35.22
C PRO A 359 52.09 -6.11 -34.20
N MET A 360 51.31 -5.02 -33.90
CA MET A 360 51.58 -4.17 -32.75
C MET A 360 50.83 -4.70 -31.52
N PRO A 361 51.42 -4.66 -30.31
CA PRO A 361 50.75 -5.07 -29.09
C PRO A 361 49.55 -4.18 -28.83
N THR A 362 48.40 -4.80 -28.58
CA THR A 362 47.15 -4.14 -28.25
C THR A 362 47.30 -3.37 -26.91
N ARG A 363 47.46 -2.06 -27.05
CA ARG A 363 47.35 -1.14 -25.94
C ARG A 363 45.88 -1.21 -25.49
N ASN A 364 45.66 -1.65 -24.23
CA ASN A 364 44.37 -1.73 -23.60
C ASN A 364 43.57 -0.44 -23.91
N LYS A 365 42.55 -0.55 -24.75
CA LYS A 365 41.55 0.48 -24.88
C LYS A 365 40.82 0.54 -23.57
N SER A 366 40.97 1.64 -22.87
CA SER A 366 40.14 2.04 -21.76
C SER A 366 38.68 1.70 -22.09
N ARG A 367 38.05 0.97 -21.19
CA ARG A 367 36.63 0.68 -21.19
C ARG A 367 35.89 1.95 -21.62
N PRO A 368 34.95 1.90 -22.55
CA PRO A 368 34.13 3.07 -22.82
C PRO A 368 33.54 3.50 -21.45
N THR A 369 33.81 4.72 -21.06
CA THR A 369 33.09 5.37 -19.97
C THR A 369 31.62 5.20 -20.33
N GLU A 370 30.85 4.53 -19.46
CA GLU A 370 29.39 4.54 -19.52
C GLU A 370 28.98 5.99 -19.76
N PRO A 371 28.00 6.25 -20.63
CA PRO A 371 27.45 7.58 -20.74
C PRO A 371 27.07 7.99 -19.31
N ASP A 372 27.63 9.09 -18.87
CA ASP A 372 27.24 9.79 -17.64
C ASP A 372 25.70 9.83 -17.68
N ASP A 373 25.07 9.03 -16.79
CA ASP A 373 23.64 9.14 -16.52
C ASP A 373 23.44 10.54 -15.98
N GLY A 374 23.21 11.47 -16.91
CA GLY A 374 23.04 12.90 -16.65
C GLY A 374 21.83 13.15 -15.75
N ASN A 375 21.97 12.76 -14.50
CA ASN A 375 21.09 13.13 -13.41
C ASN A 375 21.65 14.39 -12.72
N ASP A 376 22.10 15.35 -13.53
CA ASP A 376 22.36 16.70 -13.05
C ASP A 376 21.04 17.48 -13.16
N PRO A 377 20.37 17.77 -12.03
CA PRO A 377 19.09 18.50 -12.02
C PRO A 377 19.20 19.92 -12.55
N THR A 378 20.41 20.41 -12.82
CA THR A 378 20.67 21.75 -13.34
C THR A 378 20.98 21.79 -14.83
N GLY A 379 21.01 20.63 -15.53
CA GLY A 379 21.51 20.54 -16.91
C GLY A 379 20.59 19.84 -17.92
N ALA A 380 19.29 19.66 -17.66
CA ALA A 380 18.38 19.11 -18.65
C ALA A 380 18.32 20.02 -19.89
N HIS A 381 18.43 19.43 -21.08
CA HIS A 381 18.36 20.15 -22.34
C HIS A 381 17.28 19.54 -23.22
N ILE A 382 16.55 20.38 -23.96
CA ILE A 382 15.69 19.95 -25.05
C ILE A 382 16.30 20.40 -26.38
N TRP A 383 16.10 19.59 -27.41
CA TRP A 383 16.53 19.92 -28.74
C TRP A 383 15.35 20.42 -29.57
N VAL A 384 15.46 21.64 -30.07
CA VAL A 384 14.43 22.27 -30.93
C VAL A 384 14.91 22.38 -32.34
N LEU A 385 13.98 22.27 -33.28
CA LEU A 385 14.31 22.40 -34.70
C LEU A 385 14.05 23.85 -35.13
N ARG A 386 15.13 24.67 -35.27
CA ARG A 386 15.04 26.02 -35.81
C ARG A 386 15.60 26.02 -37.25
N GLN A 387 14.77 26.37 -38.20
CA GLN A 387 15.16 26.43 -39.65
C GLN A 387 15.79 25.11 -40.17
N GLY A 388 15.36 23.95 -39.60
CA GLY A 388 15.88 22.65 -39.99
C GLY A 388 17.19 22.23 -39.30
N VAL A 389 17.70 23.04 -38.36
CA VAL A 389 18.92 22.75 -37.58
C VAL A 389 18.53 22.47 -36.12
N PRO A 390 19.04 21.36 -35.51
CA PRO A 390 18.86 21.10 -34.09
C PRO A 390 19.62 22.11 -33.22
N GLU A 391 18.93 22.80 -32.35
CA GLU A 391 19.49 23.72 -31.36
C GLU A 391 19.16 23.26 -29.96
N SER A 392 20.13 23.23 -29.06
CA SER A 392 19.96 22.85 -27.66
C SER A 392 19.48 24.05 -26.82
N ILE A 393 18.38 23.88 -26.11
CA ILE A 393 17.88 24.88 -25.14
C ILE A 393 18.00 24.27 -23.74
N PRO A 394 18.70 24.93 -22.79
CA PRO A 394 18.75 24.51 -21.42
C PRO A 394 17.37 24.71 -20.75
N VAL A 395 16.89 23.68 -20.04
CA VAL A 395 15.61 23.71 -19.36
C VAL A 395 15.74 23.11 -17.95
N GLN A 396 14.84 23.50 -17.08
CA GLN A 396 14.68 22.83 -15.80
C GLN A 396 13.49 21.87 -15.90
N ALA A 397 13.76 20.59 -15.67
CA ALA A 397 12.72 19.57 -15.62
C ALA A 397 11.99 19.66 -14.27
N GLY A 398 10.65 19.73 -14.30
CA GLY A 398 9.77 19.74 -13.15
C GLY A 398 9.09 18.39 -12.93
N LEU A 399 7.77 18.42 -12.70
CA LEU A 399 6.96 17.22 -12.50
C LEU A 399 6.86 16.37 -13.77
N SER A 400 6.90 15.05 -13.60
CA SER A 400 6.71 14.09 -14.70
C SER A 400 5.64 13.06 -14.32
N ASP A 401 4.75 12.76 -15.26
CA ASP A 401 3.75 11.68 -15.14
C ASP A 401 4.23 10.36 -15.78
N GLY A 402 5.52 10.30 -16.19
CA GLY A 402 6.11 9.16 -16.90
C GLY A 402 5.95 9.23 -18.43
N HIS A 403 5.00 10.00 -18.97
CA HIS A 403 4.77 10.22 -20.40
C HIS A 403 5.20 11.63 -20.81
N HIS A 404 4.79 12.61 -20.02
CA HIS A 404 5.10 14.02 -20.19
C HIS A 404 5.87 14.54 -18.99
N THR A 405 6.72 15.52 -19.22
CA THR A 405 7.49 16.19 -18.17
C THR A 405 7.29 17.68 -18.30
N GLU A 406 6.99 18.32 -17.18
CA GLU A 406 6.98 19.77 -17.05
C GLU A 406 8.38 20.30 -17.29
N ILE A 407 8.48 21.34 -18.10
CA ILE A 407 9.74 22.07 -18.32
C ILE A 407 9.56 23.56 -18.08
N SER A 408 10.59 24.20 -17.57
CA SER A 408 10.69 25.66 -17.43
C SER A 408 12.02 26.17 -17.93
N GLY A 409 12.01 27.34 -18.53
CA GLY A 409 13.20 27.97 -19.10
C GLY A 409 12.90 29.35 -19.69
N ALA A 410 13.92 30.20 -19.85
CA ALA A 410 13.76 31.56 -20.33
C ALA A 410 13.41 31.65 -21.83
N ASP A 411 13.82 30.69 -22.62
CA ASP A 411 13.69 30.69 -24.09
C ASP A 411 12.56 29.80 -24.60
N LEU A 412 11.61 29.43 -23.73
CA LEU A 412 10.45 28.61 -24.08
C LEU A 412 9.28 29.49 -24.54
N ASN A 413 8.77 29.20 -25.72
CA ASN A 413 7.59 29.86 -26.28
C ASN A 413 6.64 28.81 -26.88
N ASP A 414 5.34 29.12 -26.89
CA ASP A 414 4.37 28.29 -27.58
C ASP A 414 4.72 28.13 -29.06
N GLY A 415 4.59 26.93 -29.56
CA GLY A 415 4.83 26.63 -30.97
C GLY A 415 6.27 26.23 -31.31
N LEU A 416 7.19 26.16 -30.35
CA LEU A 416 8.53 25.59 -30.57
C LEU A 416 8.41 24.11 -30.99
N ILE A 417 9.19 23.72 -31.98
CA ILE A 417 9.23 22.35 -32.51
C ILE A 417 10.32 21.57 -31.76
N VAL A 418 9.94 20.71 -30.85
CA VAL A 418 10.85 19.91 -30.05
C VAL A 418 11.12 18.56 -30.73
N ILE A 419 12.37 18.13 -30.73
CA ILE A 419 12.80 16.86 -31.33
C ILE A 419 12.66 15.73 -30.31
N LEU A 420 12.00 14.65 -30.71
CA LEU A 420 11.79 13.47 -29.85
C LEU A 420 12.78 12.34 -30.18
N ARG A 421 13.04 12.13 -31.45
CA ARG A 421 13.95 11.07 -31.96
C ARG A 421 14.31 11.31 -33.41
N VAL A 422 15.34 10.63 -33.88
CA VAL A 422 15.66 10.55 -35.32
C VAL A 422 14.66 9.63 -36.01
N ALA A 423 14.09 10.09 -37.11
CA ALA A 423 13.26 9.24 -37.96
C ALA A 423 14.15 8.19 -38.65
N THR A 424 13.92 6.92 -38.32
CA THR A 424 14.53 5.84 -39.12
C THR A 424 13.81 5.79 -40.44
N PRO A 425 14.54 5.83 -41.59
CA PRO A 425 13.91 5.64 -42.88
C PRO A 425 13.23 4.27 -42.89
N SER A 426 11.94 4.25 -43.18
CA SER A 426 11.23 3.01 -43.42
C SER A 426 11.83 2.35 -44.65
N SER A 427 12.41 1.16 -44.47
CA SER A 427 12.89 0.29 -45.53
C SER A 427 11.76 -0.21 -46.40
#